data_b7f87585a55e35feafe768d8b193fce9
#
_entry.id   b7f87585a55e35feafe768d8b193fce9
#
_cell.length_a   1.000
_cell.length_b   1.000
_cell.length_c   1.000
_cell.angle_alpha   90.00
_cell.angle_beta   90.00
_cell.angle_gamma   90.00
#
_symmetry.space_group_name_H-M   'P 1'
#
loop_
_entity.id
_entity.type
_entity.pdbx_description
1 polymer ?
#
loop_
_entity_poly.entity_id
_entity_poly.type
_entity_poly.pdbx_seq_one_letter_code
_entity_poly.pdbx_strand_id
1 'polypeptide(L)'
;MTDTSLIRNFAIIAHIDHGKSTLSDRLIQLCGNVTDREMKEQILDSMDIERERGITIKAQTVRLDYRHNDGKTYQLNLMDTPGHVDFAYEVSRCLAACEGAILVVDASQGVEAQTLANVYQAIDNNLEILPVLNKVDLPAADPERVKQQIEDVIGIDASEAIPISAKTGYNVEAVLEAIIEKLPPPKGDRNKPLKALLVDSWYDSYLGVIVLVRIMDGVLKKGQRIRLMSSGSSYQVDRVGVFRPKQEMLDELGPGEVGFFTAGIKEVADTRVGDTITDDKNPTSEPLPGFKPVQPVVFCGLFPVDAADFEDLREAMAKLRLNDASFTYEPESSAALGFGFRCGFLGLLHLEIITERLEREFGMDLITTAPSVIYQVHLTDGTVKELHNPADMPDPVRIDHIEEPWIQATILVPDEYLGAVLKLCQDRRGRQKNLTYAGNRAMLVYELPLNEVVFDFYDRLKSVSRGYASFDYQMIGYEEGDLVKMTILVNGEPVDALSTIVHRSRAEQRGRAMCEKLKELIPPHLFQIPIQAAIGGRIIARETIRALRKDVLAKCYGGDVTRKRKLLEKQKAGKKRMREFGKVEIPQEAFIAALKMDEN
;
A
#
# COMPACT_ATOMS: atom_id res chain seq x y z
N MET A 1 32.86 12.65 20.03
CA MET A 1 31.70 13.58 20.10
C MET A 1 31.46 14.09 18.70
N THR A 2 30.34 13.79 18.12
CA THR A 2 30.01 14.29 16.77
C THR A 2 29.50 15.72 16.89
N ASP A 3 30.16 16.64 16.19
CA ASP A 3 29.69 18.02 16.06
C ASP A 3 28.44 18.04 15.15
N THR A 4 27.35 18.63 15.63
CA THR A 4 26.09 18.72 14.85
C THR A 4 26.29 19.43 13.52
N SER A 5 27.24 20.35 13.41
CA SER A 5 27.57 21.05 12.16
C SER A 5 28.09 20.12 11.05
N LEU A 6 28.63 18.95 11.44
CA LEU A 6 29.15 17.92 10.53
C LEU A 6 28.12 16.80 10.23
N ILE A 7 26.88 16.94 10.67
CA ILE A 7 25.82 15.96 10.41
C ILE A 7 24.89 16.48 9.30
N ARG A 8 24.45 15.59 8.42
CA ARG A 8 23.37 15.84 7.45
C ARG A 8 22.39 14.69 7.48
N ASN A 9 21.13 14.99 7.75
CA ASN A 9 20.04 14.02 7.72
C ASN A 9 19.16 14.32 6.52
N PHE A 10 19.03 13.37 5.63
CA PHE A 10 18.26 13.55 4.41
C PHE A 10 17.54 12.27 3.98
N ALA A 11 16.39 12.45 3.36
CA ALA A 11 15.65 11.41 2.71
C ALA A 11 15.80 11.48 1.19
N ILE A 12 15.67 10.36 0.50
CA ILE A 12 15.56 10.34 -0.96
C ILE A 12 14.10 10.12 -1.31
N ILE A 13 13.50 11.06 -2.02
CA ILE A 13 12.14 11.02 -2.53
C ILE A 13 12.16 10.92 -4.06
N ALA A 14 11.38 10.00 -4.60
CA ALA A 14 11.31 9.74 -6.03
C ALA A 14 10.01 9.04 -6.39
N HIS A 15 9.62 9.13 -7.66
CA HIS A 15 8.64 8.22 -8.23
C HIS A 15 9.23 6.82 -8.40
N ILE A 16 8.37 5.79 -8.50
CA ILE A 16 8.78 4.42 -8.82
C ILE A 16 9.58 4.42 -10.12
N ASP A 17 10.63 3.61 -10.19
CA ASP A 17 11.53 3.47 -11.35
C ASP A 17 12.36 4.72 -11.72
N HIS A 18 12.33 5.81 -10.96
CA HIS A 18 13.22 6.97 -11.20
C HIS A 18 14.67 6.74 -10.77
N GLY A 19 14.96 5.57 -10.16
CA GLY A 19 16.32 5.14 -9.81
C GLY A 19 16.76 5.53 -8.40
N LYS A 20 15.82 5.65 -7.47
CA LYS A 20 16.05 5.94 -6.05
C LYS A 20 17.02 4.94 -5.40
N SER A 21 16.71 3.64 -5.44
CA SER A 21 17.52 2.58 -4.82
C SER A 21 18.90 2.48 -5.48
N THR A 22 19.00 2.69 -6.80
CA THR A 22 20.28 2.73 -7.50
C THR A 22 21.14 3.90 -7.05
N LEU A 23 20.53 5.08 -6.79
CA LEU A 23 21.26 6.23 -6.25
C LEU A 23 21.72 5.95 -4.82
N SER A 24 20.86 5.39 -3.97
CA SER A 24 21.21 4.98 -2.60
C SER A 24 22.43 4.06 -2.60
N ASP A 25 22.44 3.04 -3.44
CA ASP A 25 23.57 2.10 -3.61
C ASP A 25 24.87 2.83 -3.99
N ARG A 26 24.80 3.80 -4.92
CA ARG A 26 25.98 4.57 -5.33
C ARG A 26 26.52 5.48 -4.23
N LEU A 27 25.63 6.12 -3.46
CA LEU A 27 26.05 6.94 -2.31
C LEU A 27 26.75 6.08 -1.26
N ILE A 28 26.22 4.89 -0.96
CA ILE A 28 26.83 3.92 -0.02
C ILE A 28 28.21 3.47 -0.53
N GLN A 29 28.32 3.16 -1.82
CA GLN A 29 29.58 2.74 -2.44
C GLN A 29 30.65 3.84 -2.39
N LEU A 30 30.30 5.07 -2.76
CA LEU A 30 31.24 6.20 -2.75
C LEU A 30 31.73 6.57 -1.36
N CYS A 31 30.91 6.37 -0.33
CA CYS A 31 31.33 6.57 1.07
C CYS A 31 32.18 5.42 1.64
N GLY A 32 32.43 4.35 0.86
CA GLY A 32 33.33 3.27 1.24
C GLY A 32 32.82 2.33 2.34
N ASN A 33 31.52 2.37 2.64
CA ASN A 33 30.93 1.55 3.70
C ASN A 33 30.71 0.08 3.29
N VAL A 34 30.84 -0.23 1.99
CA VAL A 34 30.69 -1.57 1.42
C VAL A 34 31.78 -1.79 0.38
N THR A 35 32.43 -2.95 0.42
CA THR A 35 33.43 -3.33 -0.58
C THR A 35 32.75 -3.73 -1.89
N ASP A 36 33.42 -3.61 -3.04
CA ASP A 36 32.89 -4.03 -4.35
C ASP A 36 32.42 -5.50 -4.39
N ARG A 37 33.00 -6.35 -3.53
CA ARG A 37 32.61 -7.77 -3.40
C ARG A 37 31.35 -7.98 -2.57
N GLU A 38 31.03 -7.06 -1.69
CA GLU A 38 29.84 -7.08 -0.81
C GLU A 38 28.65 -6.31 -1.42
N MET A 39 28.91 -5.51 -2.48
CA MET A 39 27.87 -4.78 -3.18
C MET A 39 26.91 -5.78 -3.85
N LYS A 40 25.66 -5.70 -3.45
CA LYS A 40 24.51 -6.30 -4.12
C LYS A 40 23.65 -5.17 -4.65
N GLU A 41 22.97 -5.40 -5.73
CA GLU A 41 21.96 -4.45 -6.21
C GLU A 41 20.88 -4.28 -5.12
N GLN A 42 20.44 -3.03 -4.90
CA GLN A 42 19.41 -2.68 -3.92
C GLN A 42 19.76 -3.13 -2.49
N ILE A 43 20.93 -2.70 -2.01
CA ILE A 43 21.50 -3.15 -0.73
C ILE A 43 20.61 -2.80 0.47
N LEU A 44 19.82 -1.73 0.38
CA LEU A 44 18.88 -1.29 1.41
C LEU A 44 17.53 -2.02 1.32
N ASP A 45 17.16 -2.55 0.17
CA ASP A 45 15.92 -3.33 0.01
C ASP A 45 16.12 -4.72 0.64
N SER A 46 15.69 -4.87 1.88
CA SER A 46 15.98 -6.05 2.71
C SER A 46 15.10 -7.27 2.38
N MET A 47 13.92 -7.03 1.80
CA MET A 47 12.97 -8.08 1.45
C MET A 47 13.17 -8.56 0.00
N ASP A 48 13.00 -9.87 -0.23
CA ASP A 48 13.07 -10.42 -1.60
C ASP A 48 12.00 -9.80 -2.51
N ILE A 49 10.80 -9.57 -1.96
CA ILE A 49 9.68 -8.93 -2.67
C ILE A 49 10.00 -7.48 -3.10
N GLU A 50 10.77 -6.72 -2.32
CA GLU A 50 11.23 -5.37 -2.69
C GLU A 50 12.12 -5.43 -3.92
N ARG A 51 13.09 -6.36 -3.92
CA ARG A 51 14.05 -6.55 -5.03
C ARG A 51 13.38 -7.06 -6.30
N GLU A 52 12.46 -8.00 -6.19
CA GLU A 52 11.74 -8.57 -7.33
C GLU A 52 10.81 -7.55 -7.99
N ARG A 53 10.11 -6.74 -7.18
CA ARG A 53 9.18 -5.72 -7.67
C ARG A 53 9.85 -4.38 -8.00
N GLY A 54 11.12 -4.19 -7.61
CA GLY A 54 11.85 -2.94 -7.81
C GLY A 54 11.30 -1.76 -7.01
N ILE A 55 10.64 -2.03 -5.87
CA ILE A 55 10.02 -1.01 -5.01
C ILE A 55 10.53 -1.12 -3.58
N THR A 56 10.72 0.00 -2.92
CA THR A 56 10.95 0.04 -1.48
C THR A 56 9.61 0.02 -0.76
N ILE A 57 9.42 -0.94 0.13
CA ILE A 57 8.21 -1.11 0.94
C ILE A 57 8.41 -0.49 2.30
N LYS A 58 9.53 -0.83 2.97
CA LYS A 58 9.88 -0.34 4.29
C LYS A 58 11.05 0.63 4.21
N ALA A 59 10.91 1.77 4.86
CA ALA A 59 12.00 2.74 4.96
C ALA A 59 13.23 2.14 5.65
N GLN A 60 14.40 2.40 5.09
CA GLN A 60 15.68 1.95 5.63
C GLN A 60 16.56 3.15 5.94
N THR A 61 17.39 3.02 6.96
CA THR A 61 18.29 4.08 7.39
C THR A 61 19.74 3.58 7.36
N VAL A 62 20.64 4.38 6.81
CA VAL A 62 22.06 4.07 6.81
C VAL A 62 22.88 5.31 7.17
N ARG A 63 23.88 5.14 8.03
CA ARG A 63 24.88 6.14 8.36
C ARG A 63 26.10 5.97 7.47
N LEU A 64 26.49 7.05 6.80
CA LEU A 64 27.62 7.12 5.90
C LEU A 64 28.61 8.16 6.42
N ASP A 65 29.91 7.91 6.26
CA ASP A 65 30.94 8.92 6.53
C ASP A 65 31.56 9.34 5.18
N TYR A 66 31.52 10.63 4.90
CA TYR A 66 32.06 11.20 3.66
C TYR A 66 33.09 12.27 3.95
N ARG A 67 34.28 12.16 3.31
CA ARG A 67 35.33 13.17 3.43
C ARG A 67 35.12 14.22 2.34
N HIS A 68 34.67 15.40 2.77
CA HIS A 68 34.40 16.54 1.90
C HIS A 68 35.70 17.27 1.49
N ASN A 69 35.62 18.07 0.44
CA ASN A 69 36.72 18.85 -0.12
C ASN A 69 37.31 19.88 0.87
N ASP A 70 36.59 20.28 1.93
CA ASP A 70 37.09 21.12 3.02
C ASP A 70 38.04 20.38 3.99
N GLY A 71 38.29 19.11 3.75
CA GLY A 71 39.15 18.24 4.56
C GLY A 71 38.48 17.63 5.78
N LYS A 72 37.20 17.95 6.06
CA LYS A 72 36.44 17.39 7.18
C LYS A 72 35.69 16.12 6.77
N THR A 73 35.42 15.29 7.75
CA THR A 73 34.54 14.10 7.56
C THR A 73 33.17 14.43 8.08
N TYR A 74 32.19 14.34 7.21
CA TYR A 74 30.77 14.55 7.51
C TYR A 74 30.08 13.22 7.74
N GLN A 75 29.17 13.21 8.70
CA GLN A 75 28.25 12.11 8.96
C GLN A 75 26.96 12.35 8.18
N LEU A 76 26.66 11.48 7.25
CA LEU A 76 25.47 11.52 6.40
C LEU A 76 24.51 10.43 6.86
N ASN A 77 23.33 10.78 7.32
CA ASN A 77 22.27 9.84 7.66
C ASN A 77 21.26 9.82 6.51
N LEU A 78 21.36 8.80 5.67
CA LEU A 78 20.47 8.56 4.55
C LEU A 78 19.24 7.79 5.02
N MET A 79 18.04 8.28 4.69
CA MET A 79 16.78 7.57 4.83
C MET A 79 16.23 7.26 3.46
N ASP A 80 16.20 5.97 3.11
CA ASP A 80 15.60 5.49 1.88
C ASP A 80 14.11 5.29 2.08
N THR A 81 13.28 6.00 1.32
CA THR A 81 11.82 6.06 1.52
C THR A 81 11.08 5.28 0.44
N PRO A 82 9.90 4.71 0.74
CA PRO A 82 9.03 4.17 -0.31
C PRO A 82 8.63 5.24 -1.33
N GLY A 83 8.38 4.81 -2.57
CA GLY A 83 7.92 5.71 -3.63
C GLY A 83 6.41 5.64 -3.91
N HIS A 84 5.66 4.71 -3.30
CA HIS A 84 4.25 4.46 -3.59
C HIS A 84 3.31 5.14 -2.58
N VAL A 85 2.15 5.60 -3.06
CA VAL A 85 1.14 6.30 -2.25
C VAL A 85 0.66 5.50 -1.03
N ASP A 86 0.52 4.19 -1.14
CA ASP A 86 0.10 3.33 -0.03
C ASP A 86 1.05 3.41 1.18
N PHE A 87 2.31 3.79 0.93
CA PHE A 87 3.34 3.94 1.97
C PHE A 87 3.66 5.41 2.31
N ALA A 88 2.78 6.34 1.96
CA ALA A 88 2.99 7.77 2.24
C ALA A 88 3.25 8.07 3.74
N TYR A 89 2.74 7.24 4.64
CA TYR A 89 3.01 7.35 6.07
C TYR A 89 4.47 7.03 6.43
N GLU A 90 5.11 6.05 5.77
CA GLU A 90 6.54 5.75 5.94
C GLU A 90 7.39 6.93 5.47
N VAL A 91 7.02 7.53 4.32
CA VAL A 91 7.67 8.75 3.82
C VAL A 91 7.57 9.88 4.85
N SER A 92 6.38 10.14 5.38
CA SER A 92 6.16 11.20 6.38
C SER A 92 7.02 11.04 7.64
N ARG A 93 7.19 9.79 8.11
CA ARG A 93 8.03 9.49 9.28
C ARG A 93 9.51 9.80 9.03
N CYS A 94 10.02 9.37 7.86
CA CYS A 94 11.40 9.63 7.47
C CYS A 94 11.66 11.12 7.30
N LEU A 95 10.76 11.84 6.63
CA LEU A 95 10.90 13.28 6.43
C LEU A 95 10.93 14.04 7.75
N ALA A 96 10.12 13.66 8.73
CA ALA A 96 10.13 14.29 10.06
C ALA A 96 11.45 14.10 10.83
N ALA A 97 12.27 13.13 10.45
CA ALA A 97 13.58 12.88 11.05
C ALA A 97 14.74 13.55 10.28
N CYS A 98 14.44 14.26 9.19
CA CYS A 98 15.42 14.88 8.30
C CYS A 98 15.37 16.40 8.32
N GLU A 99 16.44 17.03 7.86
CA GLU A 99 16.54 18.45 7.55
C GLU A 99 16.51 18.72 6.05
N GLY A 100 16.73 17.70 5.21
CA GLY A 100 16.71 17.83 3.76
C GLY A 100 16.12 16.62 3.04
N ALA A 101 15.76 16.83 1.77
CA ALA A 101 15.29 15.80 0.89
C ALA A 101 15.96 15.90 -0.48
N ILE A 102 16.45 14.79 -1.01
CA ILE A 102 16.91 14.69 -2.39
C ILE A 102 15.71 14.28 -3.26
N LEU A 103 15.33 15.16 -4.18
CA LEU A 103 14.27 14.90 -5.14
C LEU A 103 14.89 14.32 -6.41
N VAL A 104 14.68 13.01 -6.64
CA VAL A 104 15.18 12.33 -7.85
C VAL A 104 14.09 12.29 -8.90
N VAL A 105 14.37 12.89 -10.06
CA VAL A 105 13.48 12.89 -11.22
C VAL A 105 14.19 12.27 -12.40
N ASP A 106 13.51 11.35 -13.09
CA ASP A 106 14.00 10.77 -14.34
C ASP A 106 14.05 11.82 -15.45
N ALA A 107 15.23 12.08 -16.01
CA ALA A 107 15.43 13.09 -17.06
C ALA A 107 14.71 12.76 -18.38
N SER A 108 14.26 11.53 -18.57
CA SER A 108 13.50 11.10 -19.75
C SER A 108 11.99 11.20 -19.55
N GLN A 109 11.50 10.83 -18.36
CA GLN A 109 10.06 10.83 -18.04
C GLN A 109 9.57 12.17 -17.49
N GLY A 110 10.34 12.81 -16.61
CA GLY A 110 10.00 14.06 -15.96
C GLY A 110 9.20 13.89 -14.67
N VAL A 111 8.46 14.94 -14.29
CA VAL A 111 7.68 14.98 -13.04
C VAL A 111 6.46 14.06 -13.13
N GLU A 112 6.21 13.30 -12.07
CA GLU A 112 5.09 12.37 -11.92
C GLU A 112 4.21 12.76 -10.71
N ALA A 113 2.99 12.22 -10.62
CA ALA A 113 2.03 12.60 -9.57
C ALA A 113 2.55 12.35 -8.15
N GLN A 114 3.20 11.21 -7.92
CA GLN A 114 3.81 10.87 -6.63
C GLN A 114 4.98 11.79 -6.27
N THR A 115 5.69 12.31 -7.27
CA THR A 115 6.73 13.32 -7.07
C THR A 115 6.16 14.55 -6.38
N LEU A 116 5.01 15.05 -6.87
CA LEU A 116 4.31 16.20 -6.28
C LEU A 116 3.91 15.93 -4.82
N ALA A 117 3.27 14.79 -4.55
CA ALA A 117 2.81 14.44 -3.22
C ALA A 117 3.97 14.38 -2.21
N ASN A 118 5.08 13.73 -2.60
CA ASN A 118 6.26 13.60 -1.74
C ASN A 118 6.95 14.95 -1.49
N VAL A 119 7.01 15.82 -2.51
CA VAL A 119 7.58 17.16 -2.37
C VAL A 119 6.73 18.03 -1.43
N TYR A 120 5.41 18.00 -1.55
CA TYR A 120 4.54 18.73 -0.62
C TYR A 120 4.70 18.25 0.82
N GLN A 121 4.84 16.94 1.04
CA GLN A 121 5.16 16.41 2.38
C GLN A 121 6.52 16.92 2.89
N ALA A 122 7.52 17.02 2.03
CA ALA A 122 8.82 17.58 2.41
C ALA A 122 8.72 19.07 2.76
N ILE A 123 7.97 19.85 1.99
CA ILE A 123 7.71 21.27 2.26
C ILE A 123 6.95 21.44 3.59
N ASP A 124 5.93 20.63 3.84
CA ASP A 124 5.15 20.67 5.09
C ASP A 124 6.01 20.37 6.34
N ASN A 125 7.09 19.58 6.15
CA ASN A 125 8.09 19.33 7.18
C ASN A 125 9.24 20.37 7.20
N ASN A 126 9.14 21.45 6.41
CA ASN A 126 10.15 22.50 6.28
C ASN A 126 11.55 21.99 5.88
N LEU A 127 11.61 21.00 5.01
CA LEU A 127 12.87 20.45 4.52
C LEU A 127 13.43 21.28 3.36
N GLU A 128 14.76 21.39 3.30
CA GLU A 128 15.45 21.86 2.11
C GLU A 128 15.43 20.77 1.03
N ILE A 129 15.03 21.13 -0.19
CA ILE A 129 14.89 20.17 -1.29
C ILE A 129 16.00 20.36 -2.30
N LEU A 130 16.76 19.30 -2.57
CA LEU A 130 17.82 19.24 -3.56
C LEU A 130 17.37 18.45 -4.79
N PRO A 131 17.03 19.12 -5.92
CA PRO A 131 16.65 18.44 -7.15
C PRO A 131 17.84 17.73 -7.82
N VAL A 132 17.63 16.48 -8.23
CA VAL A 132 18.60 15.65 -8.95
C VAL A 132 17.92 15.02 -10.17
N LEU A 133 18.50 15.20 -11.35
CA LEU A 133 18.01 14.66 -12.60
C LEU A 133 18.77 13.39 -12.95
N ASN A 134 18.12 12.24 -12.81
CA ASN A 134 18.74 10.94 -13.03
C ASN A 134 18.51 10.43 -14.45
N LYS A 135 19.28 9.40 -14.84
CA LYS A 135 19.22 8.71 -16.13
C LYS A 135 19.56 9.61 -17.34
N VAL A 136 20.47 10.56 -17.14
CA VAL A 136 20.94 11.44 -18.24
C VAL A 136 21.72 10.69 -19.33
N ASP A 137 22.09 9.43 -19.08
CA ASP A 137 22.69 8.51 -20.05
C ASP A 137 21.70 7.98 -21.10
N LEU A 138 20.40 8.13 -20.88
CA LEU A 138 19.39 7.66 -21.82
C LEU A 138 19.25 8.60 -23.04
N PRO A 139 19.08 8.07 -24.26
CA PRO A 139 18.91 8.90 -25.46
C PRO A 139 17.68 9.86 -25.42
N ALA A 140 16.66 9.50 -24.64
CA ALA A 140 15.45 10.32 -24.48
C ALA A 140 15.56 11.32 -23.34
N ALA A 141 16.71 11.42 -22.66
CA ALA A 141 16.90 12.35 -21.55
C ALA A 141 16.94 13.80 -22.04
N ASP A 142 16.15 14.66 -21.39
CA ASP A 142 16.13 16.10 -21.64
C ASP A 142 16.13 16.86 -20.31
N PRO A 143 17.32 17.08 -19.72
CA PRO A 143 17.45 17.73 -18.42
C PRO A 143 16.83 19.12 -18.36
N GLU A 144 16.98 19.95 -19.41
CA GLU A 144 16.47 21.31 -19.40
C GLU A 144 14.93 21.35 -19.42
N ARG A 145 14.30 20.49 -20.18
CA ARG A 145 12.85 20.31 -20.16
C ARG A 145 12.36 19.89 -18.77
N VAL A 146 13.06 18.98 -18.12
CA VAL A 146 12.65 18.48 -16.80
C VAL A 146 12.88 19.53 -15.70
N LYS A 147 13.95 20.35 -15.77
CA LYS A 147 14.10 21.51 -14.88
C LYS A 147 12.91 22.44 -14.98
N GLN A 148 12.51 22.80 -16.19
CA GLN A 148 11.35 23.65 -16.43
C GLN A 148 10.06 23.04 -15.88
N GLN A 149 9.87 21.72 -16.04
CA GLN A 149 8.72 21.01 -15.43
C GLN A 149 8.71 21.09 -13.90
N ILE A 150 9.86 20.94 -13.26
CA ILE A 150 9.98 21.05 -11.80
C ILE A 150 9.56 22.45 -11.35
N GLU A 151 10.02 23.49 -12.03
CA GLU A 151 9.66 24.89 -11.72
C GLU A 151 8.18 25.18 -11.98
N ASP A 152 7.64 24.76 -13.13
CA ASP A 152 6.26 25.04 -13.54
C ASP A 152 5.22 24.25 -12.74
N VAL A 153 5.51 22.97 -12.42
CA VAL A 153 4.54 22.05 -11.80
C VAL A 153 4.66 22.04 -10.29
N ILE A 154 5.88 22.02 -9.78
CA ILE A 154 6.17 21.90 -8.35
C ILE A 154 6.34 23.30 -7.71
N GLY A 155 6.91 24.25 -8.45
CA GLY A 155 7.14 25.61 -7.99
C GLY A 155 8.42 25.76 -7.16
N ILE A 156 9.39 24.84 -7.27
CA ILE A 156 10.70 24.96 -6.65
C ILE A 156 11.78 25.30 -7.69
N ASP A 157 12.82 26.04 -7.27
CA ASP A 157 13.94 26.35 -8.15
C ASP A 157 14.72 25.09 -8.52
N ALA A 158 14.80 24.80 -9.81
CA ALA A 158 15.54 23.69 -10.38
C ALA A 158 16.73 24.13 -11.26
N SER A 159 17.07 25.42 -11.26
CA SER A 159 18.17 25.96 -12.08
C SER A 159 19.49 25.24 -11.82
N GLU A 160 19.76 24.89 -10.55
CA GLU A 160 20.96 24.19 -10.10
C GLU A 160 20.75 22.68 -9.89
N ALA A 161 19.67 22.09 -10.48
CA ALA A 161 19.45 20.64 -10.41
C ALA A 161 20.62 19.85 -11.00
N ILE A 162 21.06 18.82 -10.29
CA ILE A 162 22.29 18.09 -10.61
C ILE A 162 21.96 16.94 -11.58
N PRO A 163 22.49 16.98 -12.81
CA PRO A 163 22.31 15.89 -13.77
C PRO A 163 23.25 14.71 -13.43
N ILE A 164 22.69 13.51 -13.27
CA ILE A 164 23.42 12.29 -12.93
C ILE A 164 22.98 11.09 -13.74
N SER A 165 23.79 10.04 -13.73
CA SER A 165 23.39 8.68 -14.01
C SER A 165 23.78 7.78 -12.85
N ALA A 166 22.84 7.41 -12.02
CA ALA A 166 23.08 6.49 -10.91
C ALA A 166 23.58 5.12 -11.42
N LYS A 167 23.08 4.67 -12.58
CA LYS A 167 23.49 3.41 -13.20
C LYS A 167 24.97 3.40 -13.58
N THR A 168 25.46 4.44 -14.22
CA THR A 168 26.86 4.54 -14.66
C THR A 168 27.80 5.12 -13.60
N GLY A 169 27.25 5.75 -12.55
CA GLY A 169 28.01 6.50 -11.54
C GLY A 169 28.35 7.94 -11.98
N TYR A 170 27.88 8.37 -13.16
CA TYR A 170 28.18 9.71 -13.67
C TYR A 170 27.68 10.80 -12.72
N ASN A 171 28.56 11.69 -12.33
CA ASN A 171 28.32 12.91 -11.54
C ASN A 171 27.63 12.69 -10.17
N VAL A 172 27.64 11.46 -9.61
CA VAL A 172 27.01 11.18 -8.32
C VAL A 172 27.76 11.82 -7.16
N GLU A 173 29.09 12.00 -7.28
CA GLU A 173 29.90 12.69 -6.26
C GLU A 173 29.44 14.15 -6.06
N ALA A 174 29.00 14.83 -7.12
CA ALA A 174 28.44 16.17 -7.02
C ALA A 174 27.19 16.24 -6.14
N VAL A 175 26.43 15.14 -6.05
CA VAL A 175 25.27 15.06 -5.12
C VAL A 175 25.75 15.05 -3.67
N LEU A 176 26.83 14.30 -3.34
CA LEU A 176 27.41 14.28 -1.98
C LEU A 176 27.93 15.66 -1.57
N GLU A 177 28.64 16.35 -2.47
CA GLU A 177 29.12 17.72 -2.23
C GLU A 177 27.93 18.67 -1.98
N ALA A 178 26.89 18.61 -2.83
CA ALA A 178 25.70 19.46 -2.68
C ALA A 178 24.90 19.18 -1.39
N ILE A 179 24.84 17.92 -0.93
CA ILE A 179 24.22 17.58 0.34
C ILE A 179 24.90 18.33 1.49
N ILE A 180 26.22 18.39 1.49
CA ILE A 180 26.99 19.06 2.54
C ILE A 180 26.87 20.58 2.45
N GLU A 181 26.94 21.14 1.25
CA GLU A 181 26.93 22.59 1.01
C GLU A 181 25.53 23.21 1.16
N LYS A 182 24.49 22.52 0.70
CA LYS A 182 23.13 23.10 0.58
C LYS A 182 22.19 22.67 1.71
N LEU A 183 22.28 21.43 2.21
CA LEU A 183 21.39 21.00 3.27
C LEU A 183 21.84 21.53 4.64
N PRO A 184 20.91 22.02 5.48
CA PRO A 184 21.24 22.53 6.79
C PRO A 184 21.64 21.40 7.75
N PRO A 185 22.55 21.68 8.70
CA PRO A 185 22.84 20.75 9.78
C PRO A 185 21.67 20.68 10.78
N PRO A 186 21.54 19.56 11.52
CA PRO A 186 20.56 19.44 12.56
C PRO A 186 20.83 20.42 13.71
N LYS A 187 19.73 20.85 14.35
CA LYS A 187 19.79 21.64 15.57
C LYS A 187 19.64 20.71 16.76
N GLY A 188 20.17 21.12 17.92
CA GLY A 188 20.01 20.37 19.17
C GLY A 188 21.09 20.75 20.20
N ASP A 189 20.77 20.56 21.48
CA ASP A 189 21.64 20.86 22.60
C ASP A 189 21.86 19.60 23.45
N ARG A 190 23.13 19.20 23.55
CA ARG A 190 23.54 18.00 24.31
C ARG A 190 23.26 18.12 25.81
N ASN A 191 23.23 19.35 26.34
CA ASN A 191 23.08 19.62 27.78
C ASN A 191 21.60 19.64 28.22
N LYS A 192 20.67 19.65 27.30
CA LYS A 192 19.24 19.55 27.60
C LYS A 192 18.83 18.12 27.98
N PRO A 193 17.66 17.94 28.61
CA PRO A 193 17.06 16.63 28.80
C PRO A 193 16.92 15.89 27.48
N LEU A 194 17.05 14.57 27.52
CA LEU A 194 16.87 13.73 26.33
C LEU A 194 15.48 13.98 25.74
N LYS A 195 15.44 14.32 24.47
CA LYS A 195 14.26 14.41 23.64
C LYS A 195 14.54 13.72 22.32
N ALA A 196 13.99 12.53 22.11
CA ALA A 196 14.17 11.75 20.90
C ALA A 196 12.82 11.42 20.26
N LEU A 197 12.77 11.47 18.93
CA LEU A 197 11.62 11.04 18.13
C LEU A 197 11.74 9.55 17.85
N LEU A 198 10.70 8.78 18.18
CA LEU A 198 10.56 7.41 17.77
C LEU A 198 10.10 7.38 16.31
N VAL A 199 11.01 7.03 15.40
CA VAL A 199 10.76 7.04 13.95
C VAL A 199 10.10 5.75 13.49
N ASP A 200 10.62 4.60 13.95
CA ASP A 200 10.07 3.28 13.63
C ASP A 200 10.45 2.26 14.71
N SER A 201 9.77 1.10 14.70
CA SER A 201 10.11 -0.02 15.55
C SER A 201 9.74 -1.35 14.89
N TRP A 202 10.52 -2.40 15.15
CA TRP A 202 10.27 -3.74 14.63
C TRP A 202 10.84 -4.80 15.56
N TYR A 203 10.43 -6.03 15.36
CA TYR A 203 10.93 -7.17 16.11
C TYR A 203 12.08 -7.87 15.38
N ASP A 204 13.17 -8.08 16.07
CA ASP A 204 14.31 -8.89 15.65
C ASP A 204 14.42 -10.13 16.53
N SER A 205 14.63 -11.30 15.94
CA SER A 205 14.67 -12.57 16.68
C SER A 205 15.82 -12.68 17.69
N TYR A 206 16.90 -11.90 17.52
CA TYR A 206 18.08 -11.90 18.39
C TYR A 206 18.11 -10.73 19.38
N LEU A 207 17.62 -9.57 18.96
CA LEU A 207 17.70 -8.32 19.71
C LEU A 207 16.39 -7.94 20.42
N GLY A 208 15.30 -8.64 20.10
CA GLY A 208 13.97 -8.24 20.55
C GLY A 208 13.45 -7.03 19.78
N VAL A 209 12.69 -6.16 20.44
CA VAL A 209 12.18 -4.94 19.81
C VAL A 209 13.32 -3.93 19.62
N ILE A 210 13.60 -3.60 18.37
CA ILE A 210 14.52 -2.53 17.95
C ILE A 210 13.71 -1.27 17.75
N VAL A 211 14.16 -0.15 18.34
CA VAL A 211 13.51 1.15 18.22
C VAL A 211 14.46 2.11 17.50
N LEU A 212 14.03 2.56 16.30
CA LEU A 212 14.75 3.58 15.52
C LEU A 212 14.40 4.96 16.03
N VAL A 213 15.41 5.76 16.33
CA VAL A 213 15.23 7.09 16.91
C VAL A 213 16.06 8.15 16.22
N ARG A 214 15.52 9.37 16.23
CA ARG A 214 16.20 10.60 15.93
C ARG A 214 16.37 11.41 17.23
N ILE A 215 17.61 11.71 17.61
CA ILE A 215 17.88 12.53 18.79
C ILE A 215 17.71 14.01 18.44
N MET A 216 16.79 14.69 19.12
CA MET A 216 16.56 16.12 18.99
C MET A 216 17.41 16.91 19.97
N ASP A 217 17.32 16.62 21.26
CA ASP A 217 18.12 17.21 22.34
C ASP A 217 18.62 16.13 23.29
N GLY A 218 19.65 16.44 24.04
CA GLY A 218 20.21 15.53 25.05
C GLY A 218 21.02 14.38 24.45
N VAL A 219 21.17 13.31 25.20
CA VAL A 219 21.96 12.13 24.82
C VAL A 219 21.24 10.86 25.26
N LEU A 220 21.19 9.89 24.36
CA LEU A 220 20.73 8.53 24.64
C LEU A 220 21.95 7.64 24.88
N LYS A 221 22.03 6.96 26.03
CA LYS A 221 23.17 6.14 26.42
C LYS A 221 22.77 4.71 26.76
N LYS A 222 23.67 3.78 26.54
CA LYS A 222 23.56 2.42 27.07
C LYS A 222 23.44 2.46 28.61
N GLY A 223 22.52 1.65 29.17
CA GLY A 223 22.26 1.59 30.61
C GLY A 223 21.37 2.72 31.16
N GLN A 224 21.03 3.73 30.36
CA GLN A 224 20.14 4.81 30.75
C GLN A 224 18.71 4.30 30.93
N ARG A 225 18.00 4.83 31.93
CA ARG A 225 16.57 4.59 32.08
C ARG A 225 15.79 5.65 31.33
N ILE A 226 15.01 5.23 30.36
CA ILE A 226 14.20 6.08 29.50
C ILE A 226 12.72 5.92 29.80
N ARG A 227 11.93 6.90 29.37
CA ARG A 227 10.47 6.89 29.45
C ARG A 227 9.87 7.20 28.09
N LEU A 228 8.86 6.41 27.69
CA LEU A 228 7.97 6.71 26.56
C LEU A 228 6.90 7.66 27.04
N MET A 229 6.79 8.86 26.45
CA MET A 229 5.93 9.91 26.98
C MET A 229 4.43 9.61 26.77
N SER A 230 4.05 8.89 25.71
CA SER A 230 2.65 8.56 25.41
C SER A 230 2.05 7.54 26.40
N SER A 231 2.82 6.51 26.77
CA SER A 231 2.39 5.44 27.66
C SER A 231 2.81 5.66 29.11
N GLY A 232 3.83 6.50 29.35
CA GLY A 232 4.47 6.66 30.65
C GLY A 232 5.36 5.47 31.08
N SER A 233 5.50 4.46 30.21
CA SER A 233 6.28 3.25 30.49
C SER A 233 7.77 3.55 30.46
N SER A 234 8.51 3.00 31.42
CA SER A 234 9.95 3.20 31.58
C SER A 234 10.72 1.92 31.32
N TYR A 235 11.83 2.02 30.58
CA TYR A 235 12.67 0.91 30.20
C TYR A 235 14.15 1.26 30.42
N GLN A 236 14.97 0.24 30.62
CA GLN A 236 16.42 0.40 30.68
C GLN A 236 17.01 0.08 29.29
N VAL A 237 17.83 0.98 28.76
CA VAL A 237 18.49 0.82 27.46
C VAL A 237 19.59 -0.26 27.57
N ASP A 238 19.44 -1.35 26.82
CA ASP A 238 20.41 -2.45 26.81
C ASP A 238 21.53 -2.17 25.81
N ARG A 239 21.17 -1.72 24.61
CA ARG A 239 22.09 -1.47 23.50
C ARG A 239 21.73 -0.20 22.78
N VAL A 240 22.74 0.47 22.23
CA VAL A 240 22.61 1.63 21.34
C VAL A 240 23.46 1.36 20.11
N GLY A 241 23.01 1.76 18.93
CA GLY A 241 23.78 1.55 17.71
C GLY A 241 23.25 2.31 16.50
N VAL A 242 23.91 2.08 15.37
CA VAL A 242 23.58 2.64 14.06
C VAL A 242 23.66 1.57 12.99
N PHE A 243 23.06 1.82 11.83
CA PHE A 243 23.15 0.95 10.66
C PHE A 243 24.19 1.52 9.68
N ARG A 244 25.24 0.70 9.35
CA ARG A 244 26.30 1.02 8.39
C ARG A 244 26.60 -0.14 7.45
N PRO A 245 25.86 -0.39 6.47
CA PRO A 245 24.62 -1.12 6.29
C PRO A 245 24.38 -2.23 7.30
N LYS A 246 25.46 -2.74 7.95
CA LYS A 246 25.39 -3.66 9.10
C LYS A 246 25.24 -2.87 10.40
N GLN A 247 24.70 -3.51 11.41
CA GLN A 247 24.58 -2.91 12.74
C GLN A 247 25.96 -2.67 13.37
N GLU A 248 26.18 -1.46 13.84
CA GLU A 248 27.35 -1.08 14.62
C GLU A 248 26.90 -0.57 15.99
N MET A 249 27.42 -1.20 17.07
CA MET A 249 27.07 -0.82 18.43
C MET A 249 27.88 0.41 18.86
N LEU A 250 27.19 1.31 19.53
CA LEU A 250 27.75 2.55 20.09
C LEU A 250 27.45 2.63 21.59
N ASP A 251 28.18 3.51 22.30
CA ASP A 251 27.91 3.78 23.71
C ASP A 251 26.80 4.81 23.89
N GLU A 252 26.67 5.73 22.96
CA GLU A 252 25.71 6.83 23.02
C GLU A 252 25.32 7.36 21.62
N LEU A 253 24.17 8.04 21.56
CA LEU A 253 23.73 8.88 20.44
C LEU A 253 23.48 10.30 20.96
N GLY A 254 24.05 11.29 20.29
CA GLY A 254 23.90 12.71 20.59
C GLY A 254 22.89 13.44 19.71
N PRO A 255 22.69 14.75 19.94
CA PRO A 255 21.78 15.57 19.16
C PRO A 255 22.10 15.50 17.67
N GLY A 256 21.08 15.40 16.84
CA GLY A 256 21.23 15.29 15.40
C GLY A 256 21.44 13.87 14.87
N GLU A 257 21.85 12.93 15.70
CA GLU A 257 22.12 11.57 15.27
C GLU A 257 20.84 10.74 15.10
N VAL A 258 20.86 9.85 14.10
CA VAL A 258 19.85 8.82 13.86
C VAL A 258 20.49 7.47 14.18
N GLY A 259 19.80 6.66 14.95
CA GLY A 259 20.26 5.34 15.33
C GLY A 259 19.18 4.52 16.00
N PHE A 260 19.54 3.41 16.59
CA PHE A 260 18.58 2.52 17.25
C PHE A 260 19.03 2.21 18.68
N PHE A 261 18.04 1.75 19.46
CA PHE A 261 18.30 1.14 20.76
C PHE A 261 17.42 -0.09 20.97
N THR A 262 17.82 -0.93 21.93
CA THR A 262 17.00 -2.00 22.49
C THR A 262 16.88 -1.82 24.00
N ALA A 263 15.76 -2.18 24.59
CA ALA A 263 15.49 -1.92 26.01
C ALA A 263 14.59 -2.99 26.66
N GLY A 264 14.68 -4.26 26.22
CA GLY A 264 13.87 -5.35 26.78
C GLY A 264 12.36 -5.15 26.60
N ILE A 265 11.94 -4.36 25.64
CA ILE A 265 10.53 -4.16 25.27
C ILE A 265 10.02 -5.47 24.66
N LYS A 266 8.90 -5.99 25.17
CA LYS A 266 8.40 -7.31 24.77
C LYS A 266 7.56 -7.28 23.51
N GLU A 267 6.78 -6.22 23.32
CA GLU A 267 5.84 -6.08 22.21
C GLU A 267 6.08 -4.78 21.46
N VAL A 268 6.07 -4.84 20.12
CA VAL A 268 6.16 -3.64 19.27
C VAL A 268 4.98 -2.69 19.53
N ALA A 269 3.83 -3.23 19.90
CA ALA A 269 2.65 -2.43 20.24
C ALA A 269 2.87 -1.47 21.41
N ASP A 270 3.85 -1.74 22.29
CA ASP A 270 4.23 -0.82 23.38
C ASP A 270 4.99 0.40 22.86
N THR A 271 5.53 0.35 21.65
CA THR A 271 6.27 1.44 21.00
C THR A 271 5.42 2.13 19.95
N ARG A 272 4.80 3.23 20.33
CA ARG A 272 4.00 4.01 19.39
C ARG A 272 4.92 4.87 18.50
N VAL A 273 4.86 4.66 17.19
CA VAL A 273 5.61 5.48 16.24
C VAL A 273 5.18 6.96 16.34
N GLY A 274 6.16 7.86 16.37
CA GLY A 274 5.94 9.29 16.61
C GLY A 274 5.96 9.68 18.09
N ASP A 275 6.11 8.72 19.02
CA ASP A 275 6.24 9.01 20.45
C ASP A 275 7.56 9.76 20.74
N THR A 276 7.56 10.45 21.87
CA THR A 276 8.75 11.11 22.41
C THR A 276 9.38 10.24 23.48
N ILE A 277 10.68 10.02 23.33
CA ILE A 277 11.50 9.31 24.31
C ILE A 277 12.30 10.32 25.11
N THR A 278 12.25 10.20 26.43
CA THR A 278 12.95 11.10 27.35
C THR A 278 13.69 10.34 28.45
N ASP A 279 14.55 11.02 29.20
CA ASP A 279 15.20 10.46 30.39
C ASP A 279 14.17 10.31 31.52
N ASP A 280 14.14 9.17 32.18
CA ASP A 280 13.16 8.88 33.25
C ASP A 280 13.38 9.74 34.50
N LYS A 281 14.65 10.11 34.80
CA LYS A 281 15.01 10.91 35.97
C LYS A 281 14.94 12.42 35.71
N ASN A 282 15.19 12.84 34.47
CA ASN A 282 15.16 14.24 34.06
C ASN A 282 14.36 14.37 32.75
N PRO A 283 13.03 14.21 32.80
CA PRO A 283 12.19 14.23 31.60
C PRO A 283 12.10 15.61 30.96
N THR A 284 12.02 15.65 29.63
CA THR A 284 11.61 16.87 28.91
C THR A 284 10.19 17.27 29.26
N SER A 285 9.91 18.58 29.29
CA SER A 285 8.59 19.10 29.63
C SER A 285 7.57 18.97 28.51
N GLU A 286 8.00 18.97 27.25
CA GLU A 286 7.13 19.01 26.08
C GLU A 286 7.41 17.83 25.15
N PRO A 287 6.38 17.03 24.80
CA PRO A 287 6.51 16.01 23.78
C PRO A 287 6.66 16.64 22.40
N LEU A 288 7.21 15.88 21.46
CA LEU A 288 7.20 16.19 20.04
C LEU A 288 5.75 16.03 19.49
N PRO A 289 5.40 16.68 18.37
CA PRO A 289 4.05 16.63 17.80
C PRO A 289 3.55 15.22 17.50
N GLY A 290 4.47 14.27 17.26
CA GLY A 290 4.14 12.91 16.90
C GLY A 290 3.56 12.78 15.49
N PHE A 291 3.00 11.61 15.18
CA PHE A 291 2.36 11.33 13.90
C PHE A 291 0.87 11.06 14.07
N LYS A 292 0.09 11.40 13.06
CA LYS A 292 -1.32 11.01 13.03
C LYS A 292 -1.42 9.49 12.88
N PRO A 293 -2.35 8.83 13.58
CA PRO A 293 -2.62 7.41 13.39
C PRO A 293 -3.00 7.14 11.92
N VAL A 294 -2.41 6.11 11.37
CA VAL A 294 -2.75 5.66 10.01
C VAL A 294 -4.06 4.89 10.07
N GLN A 295 -4.97 5.22 9.17
CA GLN A 295 -6.26 4.54 9.04
C GLN A 295 -6.25 3.65 7.79
N PRO A 296 -6.60 2.37 7.90
CA PRO A 296 -6.83 1.52 6.74
C PRO A 296 -7.96 2.07 5.88
N VAL A 297 -7.81 1.96 4.56
CA VAL A 297 -8.80 2.45 3.59
C VAL A 297 -9.39 1.35 2.72
N VAL A 298 -8.70 0.21 2.61
CA VAL A 298 -9.12 -0.96 1.84
C VAL A 298 -9.30 -2.14 2.77
N PHE A 299 -10.41 -2.84 2.66
CA PHE A 299 -10.76 -3.98 3.51
C PHE A 299 -11.08 -5.20 2.67
N CYS A 300 -10.57 -6.37 3.09
CA CYS A 300 -10.99 -7.66 2.52
C CYS A 300 -10.95 -8.76 3.58
N GLY A 301 -11.60 -9.87 3.30
CA GLY A 301 -11.47 -11.10 4.08
C GLY A 301 -10.29 -11.93 3.57
N LEU A 302 -9.45 -12.43 4.46
CA LEU A 302 -8.41 -13.42 4.17
C LEU A 302 -8.80 -14.74 4.82
N PHE A 303 -8.91 -15.78 4.01
CA PHE A 303 -9.32 -17.12 4.45
C PHE A 303 -8.28 -18.13 4.00
N PRO A 304 -7.92 -19.12 4.85
CA PRO A 304 -7.05 -20.19 4.40
C PRO A 304 -7.79 -21.09 3.42
N VAL A 305 -7.05 -21.63 2.47
CA VAL A 305 -7.55 -22.59 1.49
C VAL A 305 -8.08 -23.85 2.17
N ASP A 306 -7.31 -24.40 3.11
CA ASP A 306 -7.74 -25.48 3.99
C ASP A 306 -8.19 -24.90 5.33
N ALA A 307 -9.40 -25.24 5.75
CA ALA A 307 -9.93 -24.78 7.04
C ALA A 307 -9.09 -25.26 8.25
N ALA A 308 -8.30 -26.31 8.09
CA ALA A 308 -7.36 -26.79 9.12
C ALA A 308 -6.23 -25.79 9.40
N ASP A 309 -5.86 -24.96 8.44
CA ASP A 309 -4.75 -24.01 8.53
C ASP A 309 -5.13 -22.68 9.22
N PHE A 310 -6.35 -22.55 9.75
CA PHE A 310 -6.81 -21.31 10.40
C PHE A 310 -5.92 -20.87 11.58
N GLU A 311 -5.49 -21.81 12.41
CA GLU A 311 -4.62 -21.50 13.55
C GLU A 311 -3.23 -21.07 13.09
N ASP A 312 -2.69 -21.69 12.04
CA ASP A 312 -1.42 -21.32 11.44
C ASP A 312 -1.50 -19.91 10.80
N LEU A 313 -2.61 -19.61 10.15
CA LEU A 313 -2.89 -18.25 9.64
C LEU A 313 -2.95 -17.23 10.79
N ARG A 314 -3.59 -17.56 11.89
CA ARG A 314 -3.65 -16.67 13.07
C ARG A 314 -2.25 -16.34 13.61
N GLU A 315 -1.39 -17.37 13.72
CA GLU A 315 0.00 -17.16 14.16
C GLU A 315 0.81 -16.34 13.14
N ALA A 316 0.65 -16.62 11.84
CA ALA A 316 1.32 -15.88 10.78
C ALA A 316 0.94 -14.40 10.79
N MET A 317 -0.37 -14.10 10.92
CA MET A 317 -0.88 -12.72 11.04
C MET A 317 -0.31 -11.98 12.25
N ALA A 318 -0.25 -12.65 13.41
CA ALA A 318 0.33 -12.07 14.61
C ALA A 318 1.83 -11.77 14.45
N LYS A 319 2.60 -12.70 13.86
CA LYS A 319 4.04 -12.51 13.58
C LYS A 319 4.28 -11.39 12.56
N LEU A 320 3.48 -11.34 11.49
CA LEU A 320 3.61 -10.30 10.46
C LEU A 320 3.31 -8.91 11.03
N ARG A 321 2.29 -8.78 11.89
CA ARG A 321 1.93 -7.53 12.54
C ARG A 321 3.02 -6.98 13.48
N LEU A 322 3.90 -7.82 14.02
CA LEU A 322 5.07 -7.37 14.79
C LEU A 322 5.99 -6.47 13.96
N ASN A 323 6.04 -6.70 12.65
CA ASN A 323 6.93 -5.98 11.73
C ASN A 323 6.20 -4.99 10.82
N ASP A 324 4.87 -5.06 10.78
CA ASP A 324 4.02 -4.14 10.04
C ASP A 324 2.75 -3.83 10.86
N ALA A 325 2.80 -2.76 11.62
CA ALA A 325 1.69 -2.32 12.44
C ALA A 325 0.60 -1.55 11.65
N SER A 326 0.79 -1.35 10.35
CA SER A 326 -0.09 -0.52 9.53
C SER A 326 -1.34 -1.25 9.05
N PHE A 327 -1.37 -2.58 9.02
CA PHE A 327 -2.58 -3.34 8.75
C PHE A 327 -3.30 -3.76 10.03
N THR A 328 -4.62 -3.88 9.93
CA THR A 328 -5.49 -4.35 11.02
C THR A 328 -6.16 -5.65 10.62
N TYR A 329 -6.47 -6.50 11.59
CA TYR A 329 -7.23 -7.71 11.35
C TYR A 329 -8.10 -8.09 12.55
N GLU A 330 -9.24 -8.69 12.27
CA GLU A 330 -10.18 -9.23 13.25
C GLU A 330 -10.76 -10.55 12.74
N PRO A 331 -11.13 -11.49 13.62
CA PRO A 331 -11.73 -12.76 13.21
C PRO A 331 -13.01 -12.54 12.41
N GLU A 332 -13.15 -13.27 11.30
CA GLU A 332 -14.33 -13.29 10.46
C GLU A 332 -14.75 -14.73 10.17
N SER A 333 -16.03 -14.97 9.97
CA SER A 333 -16.55 -16.25 9.52
C SER A 333 -17.43 -16.07 8.29
N SER A 334 -17.26 -16.95 7.31
CA SER A 334 -18.07 -17.03 6.10
C SER A 334 -18.75 -18.38 6.01
N ALA A 335 -20.01 -18.42 5.66
CA ALA A 335 -20.72 -19.68 5.44
C ALA A 335 -20.11 -20.50 4.28
N ALA A 336 -19.49 -19.83 3.31
CA ALA A 336 -18.86 -20.44 2.15
C ALA A 336 -17.39 -20.81 2.36
N LEU A 337 -16.62 -19.97 3.10
CA LEU A 337 -15.16 -20.08 3.22
C LEU A 337 -14.67 -20.53 4.60
N GLY A 338 -15.59 -20.66 5.58
CA GLY A 338 -15.22 -21.03 6.96
C GLY A 338 -14.69 -19.86 7.79
N PHE A 339 -13.68 -20.12 8.61
CA PHE A 339 -13.06 -19.13 9.48
C PHE A 339 -11.87 -18.45 8.80
N GLY A 340 -11.75 -17.15 8.99
CA GLY A 340 -10.68 -16.31 8.46
C GLY A 340 -10.56 -14.99 9.23
N PHE A 341 -10.02 -13.99 8.56
CA PHE A 341 -9.84 -12.66 9.15
C PHE A 341 -10.34 -11.57 8.22
N ARG A 342 -11.05 -10.60 8.76
CA ARG A 342 -11.32 -9.32 8.11
C ARG A 342 -10.12 -8.42 8.32
N CYS A 343 -9.48 -8.00 7.23
CA CYS A 343 -8.26 -7.22 7.25
C CYS A 343 -8.46 -5.84 6.64
N GLY A 344 -7.80 -4.85 7.23
CA GLY A 344 -7.75 -3.48 6.72
C GLY A 344 -6.33 -3.10 6.31
N PHE A 345 -6.17 -2.50 5.14
CA PHE A 345 -4.91 -2.15 4.48
C PHE A 345 -4.88 -0.69 4.06
N LEU A 346 -3.68 -0.15 3.86
CA LEU A 346 -3.48 1.24 3.43
C LEU A 346 -3.86 1.48 1.96
N GLY A 347 -3.83 0.45 1.14
CA GLY A 347 -4.19 0.48 -0.27
C GLY A 347 -4.09 -0.92 -0.88
N LEU A 348 -4.25 -1.01 -2.19
CA LEU A 348 -4.21 -2.29 -2.91
C LEU A 348 -2.81 -2.90 -2.95
N LEU A 349 -1.78 -2.11 -3.19
CA LEU A 349 -0.41 -2.61 -3.20
C LEU A 349 -0.03 -3.15 -1.81
N HIS A 350 -0.46 -2.48 -0.75
CA HIS A 350 -0.26 -2.97 0.61
C HIS A 350 -0.96 -4.31 0.85
N LEU A 351 -2.22 -4.47 0.38
CA LEU A 351 -2.94 -5.74 0.41
C LEU A 351 -2.17 -6.86 -0.31
N GLU A 352 -1.72 -6.62 -1.53
CA GLU A 352 -0.95 -7.60 -2.32
C GLU A 352 0.34 -8.02 -1.61
N ILE A 353 1.08 -7.05 -1.07
CA ILE A 353 2.34 -7.31 -0.37
C ILE A 353 2.11 -8.15 0.89
N ILE A 354 1.11 -7.81 1.71
CA ILE A 354 0.80 -8.58 2.91
C ILE A 354 0.38 -10.01 2.56
N THR A 355 -0.46 -10.17 1.53
CA THR A 355 -0.88 -11.50 1.06
C THR A 355 0.31 -12.32 0.56
N GLU A 356 1.15 -11.74 -0.29
CA GLU A 356 2.34 -12.40 -0.83
C GLU A 356 3.36 -12.76 0.28
N ARG A 357 3.51 -11.91 1.30
CA ARG A 357 4.35 -12.22 2.46
C ARG A 357 3.80 -13.39 3.28
N LEU A 358 2.48 -13.46 3.49
CA LEU A 358 1.85 -14.60 4.17
C LEU A 358 2.08 -15.90 3.39
N GLU A 359 1.99 -15.86 2.06
CA GLU A 359 2.25 -17.01 1.20
C GLU A 359 3.73 -17.44 1.23
N ARG A 360 4.66 -16.49 1.06
CA ARG A 360 6.11 -16.80 0.93
C ARG A 360 6.82 -17.04 2.25
N GLU A 361 6.56 -16.22 3.27
CA GLU A 361 7.28 -16.28 4.54
C GLU A 361 6.69 -17.33 5.48
N PHE A 362 5.37 -17.60 5.38
CA PHE A 362 4.64 -18.49 6.26
C PHE A 362 4.03 -19.72 5.57
N GLY A 363 4.13 -19.82 4.25
CA GLY A 363 3.63 -20.96 3.48
C GLY A 363 2.09 -21.07 3.49
N MET A 364 1.38 -19.94 3.61
CA MET A 364 -0.08 -19.91 3.67
C MET A 364 -0.67 -19.87 2.26
N ASP A 365 -1.59 -20.78 1.96
CA ASP A 365 -2.44 -20.70 0.75
C ASP A 365 -3.72 -19.96 1.12
N LEU A 366 -3.97 -18.79 0.49
CA LEU A 366 -5.01 -17.86 0.90
C LEU A 366 -6.06 -17.60 -0.19
N ILE A 367 -7.30 -17.38 0.27
CA ILE A 367 -8.38 -16.80 -0.52
C ILE A 367 -8.63 -15.39 0.00
N THR A 368 -8.59 -14.42 -0.91
CA THR A 368 -8.98 -13.03 -0.66
C THR A 368 -10.40 -12.76 -1.15
N THR A 369 -11.24 -12.16 -0.32
CA THR A 369 -12.53 -11.64 -0.81
C THR A 369 -12.32 -10.35 -1.60
N ALA A 370 -13.35 -9.91 -2.34
CA ALA A 370 -13.26 -8.65 -3.09
C ALA A 370 -12.89 -7.48 -2.16
N PRO A 371 -11.92 -6.63 -2.53
CA PRO A 371 -11.59 -5.45 -1.77
C PRO A 371 -12.81 -4.54 -1.64
N SER A 372 -13.00 -3.95 -0.48
CA SER A 372 -14.09 -3.01 -0.19
C SER A 372 -13.57 -1.83 0.63
N VAL A 373 -14.36 -0.77 0.69
CA VAL A 373 -14.10 0.41 1.50
C VAL A 373 -15.01 0.41 2.73
N ILE A 374 -14.74 1.29 3.70
CA ILE A 374 -15.66 1.52 4.82
C ILE A 374 -16.78 2.45 4.34
N TYR A 375 -18.03 2.04 4.58
CA TYR A 375 -19.21 2.87 4.35
C TYR A 375 -19.75 3.38 5.69
N GLN A 376 -20.33 4.57 5.69
CA GLN A 376 -21.07 5.09 6.83
C GLN A 376 -22.56 4.93 6.56
N VAL A 377 -23.23 4.07 7.31
CA VAL A 377 -24.67 3.81 7.19
C VAL A 377 -25.41 4.62 8.24
N HIS A 378 -26.15 5.60 7.79
CA HIS A 378 -27.00 6.42 8.64
C HIS A 378 -28.37 5.72 8.81
N LEU A 379 -28.73 5.43 10.04
CA LEU A 379 -29.97 4.76 10.37
C LEU A 379 -31.08 5.77 10.67
N THR A 380 -32.33 5.35 10.48
CA THR A 380 -33.54 6.16 10.73
C THR A 380 -33.71 6.59 12.20
N ASP A 381 -32.99 5.95 13.13
CA ASP A 381 -32.94 6.32 14.56
C ASP A 381 -31.86 7.37 14.87
N GLY A 382 -31.14 7.88 13.86
CA GLY A 382 -30.08 8.88 13.98
C GLY A 382 -28.71 8.31 14.33
N THR A 383 -28.55 6.99 14.45
CA THR A 383 -27.24 6.36 14.67
C THR A 383 -26.48 6.19 13.37
N VAL A 384 -25.15 6.30 13.41
CA VAL A 384 -24.24 6.06 12.29
C VAL A 384 -23.48 4.78 12.57
N LYS A 385 -23.54 3.83 11.64
CA LYS A 385 -22.83 2.55 11.71
C LYS A 385 -21.76 2.51 10.62
N GLU A 386 -20.52 2.25 11.01
CA GLU A 386 -19.47 1.92 10.07
C GLU A 386 -19.69 0.50 9.53
N LEU A 387 -19.68 0.36 8.20
CA LEU A 387 -19.89 -0.90 7.52
C LEU A 387 -18.62 -1.33 6.81
N HIS A 388 -17.96 -2.34 7.35
CA HIS A 388 -16.73 -2.93 6.81
C HIS A 388 -17.02 -4.15 5.92
N ASN A 389 -18.04 -4.92 6.27
CA ASN A 389 -18.43 -6.15 5.56
C ASN A 389 -19.81 -5.98 4.96
N PRO A 390 -20.00 -6.23 3.64
CA PRO A 390 -21.32 -6.19 3.00
C PRO A 390 -22.36 -7.13 3.65
N ALA A 391 -21.91 -8.22 4.29
CA ALA A 391 -22.79 -9.15 4.98
C ALA A 391 -23.51 -8.51 6.18
N ASP A 392 -22.89 -7.52 6.84
CA ASP A 392 -23.40 -6.85 8.04
C ASP A 392 -24.34 -5.67 7.72
N MET A 393 -24.71 -5.51 6.45
CA MET A 393 -25.59 -4.43 6.03
C MET A 393 -26.93 -4.50 6.77
N PRO A 394 -27.37 -3.41 7.45
CA PRO A 394 -28.67 -3.37 8.09
C PRO A 394 -29.83 -3.57 7.13
N ASP A 395 -31.01 -3.91 7.68
CA ASP A 395 -32.24 -3.98 6.88
C ASP A 395 -32.47 -2.64 6.15
N PRO A 396 -32.70 -2.63 4.84
CA PRO A 396 -32.94 -1.42 4.04
C PRO A 396 -34.00 -0.48 4.61
N VAL A 397 -35.02 -1.02 5.31
CA VAL A 397 -36.08 -0.22 5.96
C VAL A 397 -35.54 0.66 7.10
N ARG A 398 -34.43 0.27 7.72
CA ARG A 398 -33.80 0.99 8.83
C ARG A 398 -32.73 1.98 8.37
N ILE A 399 -32.40 1.99 7.07
CA ILE A 399 -31.38 2.86 6.51
C ILE A 399 -32.03 4.15 6.04
N ASP A 400 -31.52 5.28 6.50
CA ASP A 400 -31.86 6.61 5.99
C ASP A 400 -31.08 6.90 4.72
N HIS A 401 -29.74 6.91 4.80
CA HIS A 401 -28.83 7.04 3.66
C HIS A 401 -27.50 6.36 3.94
N ILE A 402 -26.68 6.18 2.89
CA ILE A 402 -25.35 5.61 2.99
C ILE A 402 -24.35 6.58 2.38
N GLU A 403 -23.27 6.83 3.11
CA GLU A 403 -22.15 7.62 2.63
C GLU A 403 -20.97 6.71 2.25
N GLU A 404 -20.31 7.08 1.15
CA GLU A 404 -19.09 6.42 0.66
C GLU A 404 -17.88 7.37 0.72
N PRO A 405 -16.66 6.83 0.92
CA PRO A 405 -15.45 7.64 0.93
C PRO A 405 -15.10 8.13 -0.47
N TRP A 406 -14.71 9.39 -0.54
CA TRP A 406 -14.26 10.06 -1.77
C TRP A 406 -12.80 10.45 -1.68
N ILE A 407 -12.12 10.44 -2.80
CA ILE A 407 -10.73 10.86 -2.98
C ILE A 407 -10.61 12.00 -3.97
N GLN A 408 -9.61 12.83 -3.78
CA GLN A 408 -9.07 13.71 -4.80
C GLN A 408 -7.88 13.04 -5.44
N ALA A 409 -8.01 12.72 -6.71
CA ALA A 409 -6.99 12.06 -7.52
C ALA A 409 -6.25 13.08 -8.37
N THR A 410 -4.92 12.99 -8.40
CA THR A 410 -4.06 13.75 -9.32
C THR A 410 -3.48 12.78 -10.34
N ILE A 411 -3.72 13.03 -11.62
CA ILE A 411 -3.26 12.19 -12.73
C ILE A 411 -2.42 13.03 -13.67
N LEU A 412 -1.17 12.60 -13.92
CA LEU A 412 -0.34 13.17 -14.96
C LEU A 412 -0.27 12.19 -16.13
N VAL A 413 -0.54 12.69 -17.33
CA VAL A 413 -0.61 11.88 -18.55
C VAL A 413 -0.17 12.68 -19.77
N PRO A 414 0.53 12.08 -20.76
CA PRO A 414 0.76 12.73 -22.05
C PRO A 414 -0.55 13.10 -22.74
N ASP A 415 -0.58 14.23 -23.42
CA ASP A 415 -1.79 14.80 -24.04
C ASP A 415 -2.48 13.83 -25.02
N GLU A 416 -1.70 12.99 -25.71
CA GLU A 416 -2.25 11.98 -26.64
C GLU A 416 -3.19 10.94 -25.99
N TYR A 417 -3.06 10.69 -24.67
CA TYR A 417 -3.91 9.76 -23.93
C TYR A 417 -4.97 10.45 -23.07
N LEU A 418 -4.99 11.79 -23.04
CA LEU A 418 -5.88 12.59 -22.20
C LEU A 418 -7.36 12.21 -22.38
N GLY A 419 -7.81 12.08 -23.62
CA GLY A 419 -9.21 11.74 -23.91
C GLY A 419 -9.65 10.39 -23.35
N ALA A 420 -8.77 9.38 -23.40
CA ALA A 420 -9.04 8.05 -22.86
C ALA A 420 -9.09 8.07 -21.33
N VAL A 421 -8.22 8.84 -20.68
CA VAL A 421 -8.19 9.00 -19.22
C VAL A 421 -9.41 9.78 -18.72
N LEU A 422 -9.81 10.85 -19.41
CA LEU A 422 -11.03 11.60 -19.09
C LEU A 422 -12.26 10.68 -19.13
N LYS A 423 -12.38 9.86 -20.18
CA LYS A 423 -13.47 8.89 -20.30
C LYS A 423 -13.44 7.87 -19.15
N LEU A 424 -12.26 7.33 -18.82
CA LEU A 424 -12.12 6.39 -17.69
C LEU A 424 -12.61 7.03 -16.38
N CYS A 425 -12.20 8.26 -16.08
CA CYS A 425 -12.63 8.96 -14.86
C CYS A 425 -14.16 9.22 -14.85
N GLN A 426 -14.75 9.59 -15.98
CA GLN A 426 -16.19 9.79 -16.12
C GLN A 426 -16.95 8.47 -15.92
N ASP A 427 -16.46 7.39 -16.51
CA ASP A 427 -17.05 6.04 -16.34
C ASP A 427 -16.99 5.57 -14.87
N ARG A 428 -16.09 6.12 -14.05
CA ARG A 428 -15.96 5.84 -12.61
C ARG A 428 -16.66 6.89 -11.72
N ARG A 429 -17.68 7.56 -12.20
CA ARG A 429 -18.46 8.60 -11.49
C ARG A 429 -17.61 9.78 -11.04
N GLY A 430 -16.47 10.01 -11.72
CA GLY A 430 -15.53 11.07 -11.37
C GLY A 430 -16.06 12.46 -11.73
N ARG A 431 -15.66 13.45 -10.92
CA ARG A 431 -15.93 14.88 -11.12
C ARG A 431 -14.62 15.60 -11.39
N GLN A 432 -14.48 16.19 -12.58
CA GLN A 432 -13.29 16.97 -12.91
C GLN A 432 -13.26 18.27 -12.10
N LYS A 433 -12.15 18.52 -11.41
CA LYS A 433 -11.91 19.76 -10.66
C LYS A 433 -11.01 20.71 -11.42
N ASN A 434 -9.93 20.18 -11.97
CA ASN A 434 -8.95 20.98 -12.68
C ASN A 434 -8.31 20.21 -13.82
N LEU A 435 -7.85 20.94 -14.84
CA LEU A 435 -7.03 20.44 -15.93
C LEU A 435 -6.01 21.53 -16.26
N THR A 436 -4.75 21.22 -16.05
CA THR A 436 -3.63 22.11 -16.38
C THR A 436 -2.62 21.37 -17.25
N TYR A 437 -1.79 22.11 -17.96
CA TYR A 437 -0.76 21.56 -18.83
C TYR A 437 0.61 21.97 -18.33
N ALA A 438 1.52 20.98 -18.29
CA ALA A 438 2.93 21.17 -18.03
C ALA A 438 3.72 20.66 -19.24
N GLY A 439 4.06 21.53 -20.16
CA GLY A 439 4.64 21.16 -21.44
C GLY A 439 3.67 20.30 -22.28
N ASN A 440 4.08 19.06 -22.61
CA ASN A 440 3.28 18.10 -23.37
C ASN A 440 2.48 17.12 -22.49
N ARG A 441 2.43 17.35 -21.18
CA ARG A 441 1.67 16.54 -20.22
C ARG A 441 0.49 17.31 -19.67
N ALA A 442 -0.63 16.62 -19.53
CA ALA A 442 -1.81 17.11 -18.84
C ALA A 442 -1.80 16.65 -17.38
N MET A 443 -2.06 17.57 -16.46
CA MET A 443 -2.31 17.29 -15.06
C MET A 443 -3.81 17.44 -14.80
N LEU A 444 -4.43 16.33 -14.45
CA LEU A 444 -5.85 16.21 -14.14
C LEU A 444 -6.05 16.13 -12.64
N VAL A 445 -6.97 16.88 -12.11
CA VAL A 445 -7.46 16.72 -10.73
C VAL A 445 -8.91 16.31 -10.79
N TYR A 446 -9.21 15.11 -10.26
CA TYR A 446 -10.54 14.52 -10.22
C TYR A 446 -10.94 14.17 -8.79
N GLU A 447 -12.21 14.34 -8.47
CA GLU A 447 -12.82 13.68 -7.31
C GLU A 447 -13.45 12.37 -7.79
N LEU A 448 -13.13 11.29 -7.09
CA LEU A 448 -13.58 9.93 -7.40
C LEU A 448 -14.07 9.21 -6.13
N PRO A 449 -15.13 8.40 -6.20
CA PRO A 449 -15.46 7.50 -5.11
C PRO A 449 -14.34 6.45 -4.95
N LEU A 450 -13.83 6.25 -3.74
CA LEU A 450 -12.71 5.34 -3.51
C LEU A 450 -13.05 3.91 -3.95
N ASN A 451 -14.29 3.46 -3.76
CA ASN A 451 -14.72 2.14 -4.17
C ASN A 451 -14.65 1.89 -5.70
N GLU A 452 -14.75 2.94 -6.52
CA GLU A 452 -14.58 2.83 -7.98
C GLU A 452 -13.11 2.75 -8.40
N VAL A 453 -12.20 3.10 -7.49
CA VAL A 453 -10.74 3.08 -7.72
C VAL A 453 -10.12 1.76 -7.26
N VAL A 454 -10.60 1.21 -6.15
CA VAL A 454 -10.03 0.04 -5.47
C VAL A 454 -10.03 -1.23 -6.32
N PHE A 455 -10.91 -1.38 -7.32
CA PHE A 455 -10.98 -2.62 -8.10
C PHE A 455 -9.93 -2.71 -9.23
N ASP A 456 -10.02 -1.83 -10.22
CA ASP A 456 -9.24 -2.00 -11.46
C ASP A 456 -8.82 -0.66 -12.08
N PHE A 457 -9.04 0.45 -11.39
CA PHE A 457 -8.83 1.77 -11.96
C PHE A 457 -7.37 1.99 -12.36
N TYR A 458 -6.43 1.58 -11.50
CA TYR A 458 -5.01 1.77 -11.76
C TYR A 458 -4.54 0.98 -12.98
N ASP A 459 -4.95 -0.29 -13.10
CA ASP A 459 -4.59 -1.15 -14.23
C ASP A 459 -5.19 -0.64 -15.55
N ARG A 460 -6.44 -0.20 -15.50
CA ARG A 460 -7.07 0.45 -16.65
C ARG A 460 -6.43 1.77 -17.02
N LEU A 461 -6.05 2.58 -16.03
CA LEU A 461 -5.33 3.82 -16.25
C LEU A 461 -4.00 3.56 -16.97
N LYS A 462 -3.23 2.58 -16.51
CA LYS A 462 -1.99 2.13 -17.16
C LYS A 462 -2.25 1.59 -18.56
N SER A 463 -3.27 0.76 -18.72
CA SER A 463 -3.64 0.19 -20.03
C SER A 463 -4.01 1.27 -21.05
N VAL A 464 -4.91 2.20 -20.72
CA VAL A 464 -5.37 3.25 -21.67
C VAL A 464 -4.30 4.30 -21.97
N SER A 465 -3.31 4.44 -21.10
CA SER A 465 -2.17 5.35 -21.26
C SER A 465 -0.88 4.66 -21.71
N ARG A 466 -0.92 3.38 -22.02
CA ARG A 466 0.26 2.55 -22.35
C ARG A 466 1.36 2.64 -21.29
N GLY A 467 0.98 2.71 -20.03
CA GLY A 467 1.89 2.82 -18.89
C GLY A 467 2.39 4.23 -18.57
N TYR A 468 2.03 5.25 -19.36
CA TYR A 468 2.57 6.60 -19.21
C TYR A 468 1.83 7.47 -18.18
N ALA A 469 0.62 7.09 -17.74
CA ALA A 469 -0.08 7.84 -16.70
C ALA A 469 0.47 7.52 -15.32
N SER A 470 0.67 8.55 -14.51
CA SER A 470 0.89 8.41 -13.07
C SER A 470 -0.36 8.85 -12.30
N PHE A 471 -0.54 8.28 -11.13
CA PHE A 471 -1.72 8.44 -10.30
C PHE A 471 -1.32 8.56 -8.83
N ASP A 472 -1.84 9.58 -8.18
CA ASP A 472 -1.76 9.78 -6.74
C ASP A 472 -3.10 10.26 -6.22
N TYR A 473 -3.41 10.01 -4.94
CA TYR A 473 -4.68 10.44 -4.37
C TYR A 473 -4.60 10.75 -2.87
N GLN A 474 -5.56 11.53 -2.41
CA GLN A 474 -5.78 11.81 -0.99
C GLN A 474 -7.27 11.70 -0.65
N MET A 475 -7.56 11.27 0.57
CA MET A 475 -8.93 11.21 1.08
C MET A 475 -9.48 12.63 1.29
N ILE A 476 -10.71 12.89 0.84
CA ILE A 476 -11.38 14.19 1.01
C ILE A 476 -12.65 14.13 1.86
N GLY A 477 -13.06 12.93 2.30
CA GLY A 477 -14.20 12.74 3.19
C GLY A 477 -15.22 11.76 2.64
N TYR A 478 -16.43 11.85 3.16
CA TYR A 478 -17.55 10.97 2.83
C TYR A 478 -18.64 11.78 2.15
N GLU A 479 -19.33 11.17 1.18
CA GLU A 479 -20.50 11.74 0.52
C GLU A 479 -21.59 10.69 0.37
N GLU A 480 -22.85 11.16 0.44
CA GLU A 480 -24.02 10.32 0.20
C GLU A 480 -24.01 9.75 -1.24
N GLY A 481 -24.33 8.46 -1.36
CA GLY A 481 -24.45 7.75 -2.63
C GLY A 481 -25.65 6.80 -2.65
N ASP A 482 -26.24 6.60 -3.84
CA ASP A 482 -27.28 5.58 -4.03
C ASP A 482 -26.66 4.19 -4.08
N LEU A 483 -26.27 3.69 -2.90
CA LEU A 483 -25.54 2.45 -2.70
C LEU A 483 -26.47 1.32 -2.31
N VAL A 484 -26.25 0.16 -2.89
CA VAL A 484 -27.06 -1.04 -2.66
C VAL A 484 -26.18 -2.26 -2.45
N LYS A 485 -26.64 -3.19 -1.62
CA LYS A 485 -26.04 -4.51 -1.49
C LYS A 485 -26.45 -5.37 -2.68
N MET A 486 -25.49 -5.82 -3.46
CA MET A 486 -25.65 -6.81 -4.50
C MET A 486 -25.25 -8.19 -3.96
N THR A 487 -26.18 -9.14 -4.00
CA THR A 487 -25.97 -10.53 -3.55
C THR A 487 -25.90 -11.45 -4.75
N ILE A 488 -24.93 -12.34 -4.77
CA ILE A 488 -24.83 -13.41 -5.78
C ILE A 488 -25.49 -14.67 -5.24
N LEU A 489 -26.37 -15.24 -6.05
CA LEU A 489 -27.08 -16.50 -5.76
C LEU A 489 -26.59 -17.58 -6.72
N VAL A 490 -26.15 -18.71 -6.20
CA VAL A 490 -25.80 -19.90 -6.98
C VAL A 490 -26.79 -21.02 -6.63
N ASN A 491 -27.49 -21.50 -7.61
CA ASN A 491 -28.61 -22.47 -7.44
C ASN A 491 -29.69 -22.02 -6.42
N GLY A 492 -29.88 -20.70 -6.28
CA GLY A 492 -30.85 -20.12 -5.34
C GLY A 492 -30.30 -19.84 -3.95
N GLU A 493 -29.09 -20.31 -3.63
CA GLU A 493 -28.42 -20.06 -2.33
C GLU A 493 -27.52 -18.84 -2.42
N PRO A 494 -27.58 -17.90 -1.45
CA PRO A 494 -26.71 -16.75 -1.42
C PRO A 494 -25.28 -17.15 -1.10
N VAL A 495 -24.32 -16.53 -1.78
CA VAL A 495 -22.89 -16.68 -1.56
C VAL A 495 -22.38 -15.39 -0.92
N ASP A 496 -22.23 -15.38 0.39
CA ASP A 496 -21.89 -14.21 1.19
C ASP A 496 -20.53 -13.61 0.83
N ALA A 497 -19.53 -14.45 0.54
CA ALA A 497 -18.18 -14.03 0.11
C ALA A 497 -18.16 -13.24 -1.21
N LEU A 498 -19.20 -13.36 -2.04
CA LEU A 498 -19.36 -12.64 -3.30
C LEU A 498 -20.32 -11.44 -3.20
N SER A 499 -20.84 -11.16 -2.01
CA SER A 499 -21.69 -9.98 -1.79
C SER A 499 -20.86 -8.70 -1.81
N THR A 500 -21.32 -7.69 -2.54
CA THR A 500 -20.63 -6.39 -2.68
C THR A 500 -21.60 -5.23 -2.51
N ILE A 501 -21.10 -4.08 -2.07
CA ILE A 501 -21.84 -2.82 -2.08
C ILE A 501 -21.47 -2.08 -3.35
N VAL A 502 -22.45 -1.71 -4.13
CA VAL A 502 -22.27 -1.06 -5.44
C VAL A 502 -23.22 0.13 -5.58
N HIS A 503 -22.83 1.11 -6.38
CA HIS A 503 -23.76 2.15 -6.78
C HIS A 503 -24.84 1.57 -7.68
N ARG A 504 -26.12 1.94 -7.45
CA ARG A 504 -27.28 1.37 -8.14
C ARG A 504 -27.16 1.45 -9.67
N SER A 505 -26.64 2.56 -10.19
CA SER A 505 -26.45 2.74 -11.64
C SER A 505 -25.49 1.74 -12.29
N ARG A 506 -24.61 1.11 -11.51
CA ARG A 506 -23.61 0.15 -12.01
C ARG A 506 -23.92 -1.30 -11.63
N ALA A 507 -24.91 -1.50 -10.77
CA ALA A 507 -25.22 -2.80 -10.20
C ALA A 507 -25.57 -3.85 -11.28
N GLU A 508 -26.34 -3.49 -12.30
CA GLU A 508 -26.71 -4.42 -13.39
C GLU A 508 -25.48 -4.85 -14.21
N GLN A 509 -24.62 -3.90 -14.59
CA GLN A 509 -23.41 -4.19 -15.35
C GLN A 509 -22.46 -5.11 -14.57
N ARG A 510 -22.18 -4.76 -13.30
CA ARG A 510 -21.33 -5.59 -12.43
C ARG A 510 -21.94 -6.96 -12.15
N GLY A 511 -23.24 -7.02 -11.89
CA GLY A 511 -23.95 -8.27 -11.66
C GLY A 511 -23.91 -9.21 -12.86
N ARG A 512 -24.04 -8.66 -14.07
CA ARG A 512 -23.94 -9.43 -15.32
C ARG A 512 -22.54 -9.99 -15.52
N ALA A 513 -21.51 -9.15 -15.40
CA ALA A 513 -20.12 -9.56 -15.53
C ALA A 513 -19.73 -10.66 -14.52
N MET A 514 -20.18 -10.53 -13.26
CA MET A 514 -19.96 -11.54 -12.23
C MET A 514 -20.66 -12.87 -12.57
N CYS A 515 -21.91 -12.82 -13.02
CA CYS A 515 -22.65 -14.03 -13.40
C CYS A 515 -22.02 -14.74 -14.61
N GLU A 516 -21.54 -13.99 -15.60
CA GLU A 516 -20.83 -14.52 -16.78
C GLU A 516 -19.52 -15.21 -16.37
N LYS A 517 -18.72 -14.56 -15.55
CA LYS A 517 -17.45 -15.11 -15.05
C LYS A 517 -17.65 -16.39 -14.24
N LEU A 518 -18.59 -16.40 -13.30
CA LEU A 518 -18.93 -17.59 -12.51
C LEU A 518 -19.44 -18.74 -13.37
N LYS A 519 -20.18 -18.45 -14.44
CA LYS A 519 -20.66 -19.46 -15.40
C LYS A 519 -19.50 -20.16 -16.13
N GLU A 520 -18.43 -19.45 -16.42
CA GLU A 520 -17.24 -20.02 -17.07
C GLU A 520 -16.43 -20.89 -16.11
N LEU A 521 -16.37 -20.50 -14.84
CA LEU A 521 -15.52 -21.10 -13.82
C LEU A 521 -16.16 -22.29 -13.09
N ILE A 522 -17.48 -22.26 -12.87
CA ILE A 522 -18.16 -23.34 -12.18
C ILE A 522 -18.41 -24.50 -13.16
N PRO A 523 -17.90 -25.72 -12.86
CA PRO A 523 -18.05 -26.85 -13.76
C PRO A 523 -19.54 -27.27 -13.90
N PRO A 524 -19.96 -27.72 -15.07
CA PRO A 524 -21.34 -28.18 -15.29
C PRO A 524 -21.65 -29.44 -14.49
N HIS A 525 -22.82 -29.48 -13.85
CA HIS A 525 -23.34 -30.59 -13.07
C HIS A 525 -24.41 -31.37 -13.85
N LEU A 526 -24.93 -32.46 -13.29
CA LEU A 526 -26.00 -33.24 -13.86
C LEU A 526 -27.35 -32.52 -13.90
N PHE A 527 -27.43 -31.34 -13.27
CA PHE A 527 -28.58 -30.45 -13.26
C PHE A 527 -28.20 -29.04 -13.68
N GLN A 528 -29.17 -28.24 -14.00
CA GLN A 528 -28.96 -26.85 -14.42
C GLN A 528 -28.73 -25.96 -13.20
N ILE A 529 -27.66 -25.14 -13.24
CA ILE A 529 -27.31 -24.24 -12.15
C ILE A 529 -27.61 -22.80 -12.60
N PRO A 530 -28.63 -22.13 -12.04
CA PRO A 530 -28.81 -20.69 -12.21
C PRO A 530 -27.80 -19.92 -11.34
N ILE A 531 -27.18 -18.93 -11.94
CA ILE A 531 -26.34 -17.94 -11.27
C ILE A 531 -27.05 -16.60 -11.41
N GLN A 532 -27.27 -15.89 -10.31
CA GLN A 532 -28.10 -14.69 -10.31
C GLN A 532 -27.46 -13.62 -9.45
N ALA A 533 -27.53 -12.37 -9.90
CA ALA A 533 -27.25 -11.22 -9.08
C ALA A 533 -28.56 -10.56 -8.66
N ALA A 534 -28.69 -10.22 -7.39
CA ALA A 534 -29.92 -9.68 -6.83
C ALA A 534 -29.66 -8.47 -5.92
N ILE A 535 -30.61 -7.53 -5.90
CA ILE A 535 -30.68 -6.41 -4.97
C ILE A 535 -32.01 -6.49 -4.23
N GLY A 536 -31.98 -6.63 -2.89
CA GLY A 536 -33.19 -6.68 -2.07
C GLY A 536 -34.19 -7.76 -2.53
N GLY A 537 -33.70 -8.93 -2.96
CA GLY A 537 -34.51 -10.02 -3.49
C GLY A 537 -34.92 -9.89 -4.97
N ARG A 538 -34.71 -8.74 -5.61
CA ARG A 538 -34.97 -8.55 -7.04
C ARG A 538 -33.77 -8.97 -7.86
N ILE A 539 -33.93 -9.91 -8.77
CA ILE A 539 -32.89 -10.38 -9.69
C ILE A 539 -32.64 -9.29 -10.75
N ILE A 540 -31.39 -8.86 -10.88
CA ILE A 540 -30.95 -7.84 -11.83
C ILE A 540 -30.12 -8.41 -12.99
N ALA A 541 -29.48 -9.56 -12.78
CA ALA A 541 -28.77 -10.31 -13.82
C ALA A 541 -28.89 -11.81 -13.57
N ARG A 542 -28.81 -12.60 -14.63
CA ARG A 542 -28.93 -14.04 -14.56
C ARG A 542 -28.15 -14.71 -15.68
N GLU A 543 -27.35 -15.70 -15.31
CA GLU A 543 -26.75 -16.68 -16.19
C GLU A 543 -27.13 -18.10 -15.79
N THR A 544 -26.88 -19.06 -16.67
CA THR A 544 -27.27 -20.44 -16.40
C THR A 544 -26.23 -21.41 -16.95
N ILE A 545 -25.68 -22.25 -16.08
CA ILE A 545 -24.83 -23.37 -16.46
C ILE A 545 -25.74 -24.52 -16.90
N ARG A 546 -25.56 -24.99 -18.13
CA ARG A 546 -26.35 -26.09 -18.67
C ARG A 546 -25.98 -27.42 -18.01
N ALA A 547 -27.01 -28.25 -17.76
CA ALA A 547 -26.76 -29.57 -17.22
C ALA A 547 -26.00 -30.45 -18.21
N LEU A 548 -25.06 -31.26 -17.69
CA LEU A 548 -24.42 -32.31 -18.46
C LEU A 548 -25.49 -33.25 -19.04
N ARG A 549 -25.45 -33.49 -20.33
CA ARG A 549 -26.36 -34.42 -21.01
C ARG A 549 -25.72 -35.79 -21.05
N LYS A 550 -26.27 -36.72 -20.31
CA LYS A 550 -26.02 -38.14 -20.55
C LYS A 550 -26.88 -38.57 -21.72
N ASP A 551 -26.30 -39.11 -22.79
CA ASP A 551 -27.04 -39.64 -23.91
C ASP A 551 -27.75 -40.94 -23.49
N VAL A 552 -28.97 -40.76 -22.96
CA VAL A 552 -29.82 -41.89 -22.54
C VAL A 552 -30.47 -42.64 -23.72
N LEU A 553 -30.30 -42.09 -24.94
CA LEU A 553 -30.85 -42.67 -26.17
C LEU A 553 -29.80 -43.49 -26.96
N ALA A 554 -28.51 -43.41 -26.59
CA ALA A 554 -27.43 -44.11 -27.28
C ALA A 554 -27.61 -45.62 -27.42
N LYS A 555 -28.38 -46.24 -26.50
CA LYS A 555 -28.74 -47.66 -26.53
C LYS A 555 -30.12 -47.96 -27.14
N CYS A 556 -30.83 -46.95 -27.67
CA CYS A 556 -32.12 -47.12 -28.28
C CYS A 556 -31.98 -47.32 -29.79
N TYR A 557 -31.76 -48.56 -30.20
CA TYR A 557 -31.81 -48.97 -31.61
C TYR A 557 -33.30 -49.15 -32.03
N GLY A 558 -33.71 -48.41 -33.09
CA GLY A 558 -35.05 -48.53 -33.67
C GLY A 558 -35.99 -47.34 -33.39
N GLY A 559 -37.05 -47.23 -34.14
CA GLY A 559 -37.96 -46.09 -34.23
C GLY A 559 -38.97 -45.92 -33.10
N ASP A 560 -38.83 -46.56 -31.94
CA ASP A 560 -39.79 -46.44 -30.82
C ASP A 560 -39.74 -45.03 -30.18
N VAL A 561 -40.53 -44.13 -30.72
CA VAL A 561 -40.69 -42.75 -30.30
C VAL A 561 -41.23 -42.66 -28.86
N THR A 562 -42.10 -43.61 -28.46
CA THR A 562 -42.71 -43.61 -27.12
C THR A 562 -41.70 -43.92 -26.03
N ARG A 563 -40.80 -44.87 -26.26
CA ARG A 563 -39.71 -45.23 -25.34
C ARG A 563 -38.68 -44.11 -25.22
N LYS A 564 -38.33 -43.48 -26.35
CA LYS A 564 -37.43 -42.31 -26.37
C LYS A 564 -38.00 -41.16 -25.54
N ARG A 565 -39.28 -40.86 -25.70
CA ARG A 565 -39.98 -39.80 -24.95
C ARG A 565 -40.02 -40.10 -23.45
N LYS A 566 -40.40 -41.33 -23.05
CA LYS A 566 -40.38 -41.75 -21.63
C LYS A 566 -39.01 -41.65 -20.98
N LEU A 567 -37.95 -42.02 -21.69
CA LEU A 567 -36.58 -41.92 -21.18
C LEU A 567 -36.16 -40.46 -20.99
N LEU A 568 -36.49 -39.55 -21.91
CA LEU A 568 -36.25 -38.13 -21.81
C LEU A 568 -37.03 -37.47 -20.67
N GLU A 569 -38.32 -37.86 -20.50
CA GLU A 569 -39.15 -37.38 -19.38
C GLU A 569 -38.61 -37.85 -18.03
N LYS A 570 -38.17 -39.12 -17.92
CA LYS A 570 -37.55 -39.67 -16.72
C LYS A 570 -36.22 -38.98 -16.39
N GLN A 571 -35.42 -38.67 -17.42
CA GLN A 571 -34.18 -37.89 -17.26
C GLN A 571 -34.47 -36.46 -16.75
N LYS A 572 -35.50 -35.79 -17.32
CA LYS A 572 -35.92 -34.46 -16.91
C LYS A 572 -36.43 -34.44 -15.46
N ALA A 573 -37.23 -35.44 -15.06
CA ALA A 573 -37.70 -35.57 -13.68
C ALA A 573 -36.56 -35.87 -12.69
N GLY A 574 -35.58 -36.72 -13.07
CA GLY A 574 -34.38 -36.99 -12.27
C GLY A 574 -33.53 -35.75 -12.07
N LYS A 575 -33.30 -34.96 -13.12
CA LYS A 575 -32.57 -33.68 -13.04
C LYS A 575 -33.28 -32.66 -12.14
N LYS A 576 -34.63 -32.61 -12.16
CA LYS A 576 -35.40 -31.73 -11.27
C LYS A 576 -35.20 -32.10 -9.80
N ARG A 577 -35.28 -33.41 -9.47
CA ARG A 577 -35.01 -33.88 -8.09
C ARG A 577 -33.56 -33.61 -7.65
N MET A 578 -32.55 -33.85 -8.49
CA MET A 578 -31.17 -33.56 -8.18
C MET A 578 -30.95 -32.07 -7.92
N ARG A 579 -31.64 -31.17 -8.59
CA ARG A 579 -31.59 -29.75 -8.35
C ARG A 579 -32.14 -29.34 -6.98
N GLU A 580 -33.20 -30.02 -6.51
CA GLU A 580 -33.86 -29.75 -5.22
C GLU A 580 -32.97 -30.19 -4.02
N PHE A 581 -32.10 -31.19 -4.21
CA PHE A 581 -31.25 -31.76 -3.14
C PHE A 581 -29.74 -31.58 -3.37
N GLY A 582 -29.34 -31.14 -4.56
CA GLY A 582 -27.91 -31.01 -4.91
C GLY A 582 -27.29 -29.72 -4.37
N LYS A 583 -26.32 -29.85 -3.47
CA LYS A 583 -25.43 -28.75 -3.16
C LYS A 583 -24.48 -28.52 -4.35
N VAL A 584 -24.32 -27.27 -4.76
CA VAL A 584 -23.34 -26.88 -5.76
C VAL A 584 -22.07 -26.52 -5.01
N GLU A 585 -21.04 -27.35 -5.14
CA GLU A 585 -19.71 -26.99 -4.71
C GLU A 585 -19.13 -26.00 -5.71
N ILE A 586 -18.84 -24.79 -5.25
CA ILE A 586 -18.14 -23.78 -6.03
C ILE A 586 -16.67 -24.06 -5.84
N PRO A 587 -15.91 -24.40 -6.90
CA PRO A 587 -14.48 -24.59 -6.78
C PRO A 587 -13.84 -23.32 -6.26
N GLN A 588 -12.82 -23.47 -5.42
CA GLN A 588 -12.07 -22.39 -4.83
C GLN A 588 -11.46 -21.47 -5.89
N GLU A 589 -10.92 -22.05 -6.96
CA GLU A 589 -10.43 -21.33 -8.14
C GLU A 589 -11.50 -20.43 -8.76
N ALA A 590 -12.78 -20.82 -8.70
CA ALA A 590 -13.88 -20.02 -9.17
C ALA A 590 -14.15 -18.80 -8.27
N PHE A 591 -13.95 -18.90 -6.96
CA PHE A 591 -14.00 -17.74 -6.06
C PHE A 591 -12.87 -16.77 -6.36
N ILE A 592 -11.63 -17.25 -6.40
CA ILE A 592 -10.45 -16.43 -6.67
C ILE A 592 -10.57 -15.71 -8.01
N ALA A 593 -10.97 -16.43 -9.06
CA ALA A 593 -11.08 -15.87 -10.39
C ALA A 593 -12.33 -14.98 -10.57
N ALA A 594 -13.43 -15.23 -9.85
CA ALA A 594 -14.59 -14.33 -9.84
C ALA A 594 -14.28 -13.01 -9.10
N LEU A 595 -13.40 -13.05 -8.11
CA LEU A 595 -12.96 -11.88 -7.36
C LEU A 595 -11.90 -11.08 -8.13
N LYS A 596 -11.10 -11.73 -8.99
CA LYS A 596 -10.17 -11.10 -9.94
C LYS A 596 -10.89 -10.71 -11.24
N MET A 597 -12.02 -10.00 -11.17
CA MET A 597 -12.90 -9.71 -12.30
C MET A 597 -12.29 -8.91 -13.47
N ASP A 598 -11.04 -8.50 -13.39
CA ASP A 598 -10.50 -7.42 -14.23
C ASP A 598 -9.24 -7.76 -15.04
N GLU A 599 -8.93 -9.02 -15.25
CA GLU A 599 -7.82 -9.42 -16.15
C GLU A 599 -8.23 -9.60 -17.63
N ASN A 600 -9.33 -8.98 -18.12
CA ASN A 600 -9.63 -8.98 -19.56
C ASN A 600 -10.17 -7.64 -20.03
#